data_5df313629027d997d096a397872c58b0
#
_entry.id   5df313629027d997d096a397872c58b0
#
_cell.length_a   1.000
_cell.length_b   1.000
_cell.length_c   1.000
_cell.angle_alpha   90.00
_cell.angle_beta   90.00
_cell.angle_gamma   90.00
#
_symmetry.space_group_name_H-M   'P 1'
#
loop_
_entity.id
_entity.type
_entity.pdbx_description
1 polymer ?
#
loop_
_entity_poly.entity_id
_entity_poly.type
_entity_poly.pdbx_seq_one_letter_code
_entity_poly.pdbx_strand_id
1 'polypeptide(L)'
;SSPTIYVKFPVHGSDVSVVIWTTTPWTIPGNRAVAFSPTLEYGVYEIAEAAEGAFGKAGERIALADVLADQTAKHAKVTLRRVGDFQAKGLKASHPFSAQGYDFDVPLLAGEHVTADTGTGFVHTAPGHGEEDFELMTTLFKGYAANNPDAFSIVAEDGSFTDAARLESLIGKRILTPEGKDGDANGAVIKELVAAGALLAKGTLRHSYPHSWRSKAPVIFRATPQWFAYMDKPFKGSNGKTLRQLAMQGIADTKWYPKTGQNRIGAMVEGRPDWVLSRQRAWGVPIAIFVHKETQEVLDDPAVNARIKDIFEKEGADAWFNSPASRFLGNHNADDYEQVKDILDVWFDSGSTHAFTVEHPIEAAWPKKNRADLYLEGSDQHRGWFQSSLLESCGTRGRAPYDAVLTHGFVLDEQGRKMSKSLGNTLAPQVIADKNGADILRLWAASSDFTEDLRIGQDIIKANVDAYR
;
A
#
# COMPACT_ATOMS: atom_id res chain seq x y z
N SER A 1 -20.91 -4.94 6.08
CA SER A 1 -20.77 -6.16 6.89
C SER A 1 -20.08 -7.23 6.05
N SER A 2 -19.21 -8.01 6.69
CA SER A 2 -18.48 -9.09 6.05
C SER A 2 -18.90 -10.44 6.58
N PRO A 3 -18.87 -11.51 5.75
CA PRO A 3 -19.01 -12.86 6.25
C PRO A 3 -17.85 -13.21 7.18
N THR A 4 -18.10 -13.98 8.22
CA THR A 4 -17.06 -14.52 9.11
C THR A 4 -17.11 -16.03 9.09
N ILE A 5 -15.93 -16.65 9.17
CA ILE A 5 -15.81 -18.10 9.24
C ILE A 5 -14.78 -18.51 10.28
N TYR A 6 -15.03 -19.69 10.88
CA TYR A 6 -14.10 -20.42 11.72
C TYR A 6 -13.71 -21.69 10.98
N VAL A 7 -12.42 -21.91 10.75
CA VAL A 7 -11.92 -22.98 9.88
C VAL A 7 -10.93 -23.85 10.62
N LYS A 8 -11.10 -25.17 10.51
CA LYS A 8 -10.25 -26.19 11.10
C LYS A 8 -9.07 -26.51 10.17
N PHE A 9 -7.88 -26.53 10.73
CA PHE A 9 -6.63 -26.95 10.09
C PHE A 9 -6.10 -28.17 10.86
N PRO A 10 -6.20 -29.40 10.33
CA PRO A 10 -5.77 -30.61 11.02
C PRO A 10 -4.26 -30.60 11.28
N VAL A 11 -3.84 -30.83 12.52
CA VAL A 11 -2.43 -30.87 12.91
C VAL A 11 -1.82 -32.21 12.54
N HIS A 12 -0.63 -32.23 11.94
CA HIS A 12 0.04 -33.45 11.52
C HIS A 12 0.39 -34.34 12.71
N GLY A 13 0.08 -35.63 12.59
CA GLY A 13 0.37 -36.63 13.64
C GLY A 13 -0.50 -36.53 14.90
N SER A 14 -1.63 -35.77 14.81
CA SER A 14 -2.55 -35.58 15.92
C SER A 14 -4.01 -35.68 15.42
N ASP A 15 -4.91 -35.93 16.34
CA ASP A 15 -6.36 -35.87 16.12
C ASP A 15 -6.94 -34.45 16.41
N VAL A 16 -6.08 -33.48 16.65
CA VAL A 16 -6.43 -32.10 16.96
C VAL A 16 -6.35 -31.23 15.71
N SER A 17 -7.33 -30.34 15.53
CA SER A 17 -7.26 -29.26 14.54
C SER A 17 -7.09 -27.90 15.21
N VAL A 18 -6.16 -27.06 14.75
CA VAL A 18 -6.18 -25.65 15.12
C VAL A 18 -7.32 -24.95 14.40
N VAL A 19 -7.94 -23.98 15.04
CA VAL A 19 -9.08 -23.24 14.45
C VAL A 19 -8.67 -21.80 14.25
N ILE A 20 -8.82 -21.30 13.03
CA ILE A 20 -8.63 -19.88 12.69
C ILE A 20 -10.00 -19.20 12.53
N TRP A 21 -9.99 -17.88 12.67
CA TRP A 21 -11.12 -17.02 12.36
C TRP A 21 -10.72 -15.97 11.33
N THR A 22 -11.60 -15.71 10.36
CA THR A 22 -11.38 -14.66 9.38
C THR A 22 -12.68 -13.98 8.94
N THR A 23 -12.57 -12.70 8.55
CA THR A 23 -13.65 -11.90 7.94
C THR A 23 -13.58 -11.89 6.41
N THR A 24 -12.56 -12.53 5.83
CA THR A 24 -12.26 -12.57 4.40
C THR A 24 -12.12 -14.01 3.91
N PRO A 25 -13.22 -14.79 3.83
CA PRO A 25 -13.16 -16.21 3.41
C PRO A 25 -12.40 -16.43 2.10
N TRP A 26 -12.46 -15.49 1.18
CA TRP A 26 -11.78 -15.54 -0.11
C TRP A 26 -10.23 -15.62 -0.03
N THR A 27 -9.64 -15.30 1.15
CA THR A 27 -8.17 -15.42 1.32
C THR A 27 -7.69 -16.83 1.68
N ILE A 28 -8.60 -17.76 2.04
CA ILE A 28 -8.22 -19.13 2.41
C ILE A 28 -7.40 -19.85 1.33
N PRO A 29 -7.67 -19.74 0.02
CA PRO A 29 -6.80 -20.34 -1.00
C PRO A 29 -5.37 -19.80 -0.97
N GLY A 30 -5.17 -18.58 -0.47
CA GLY A 30 -3.86 -17.95 -0.28
C GLY A 30 -3.15 -18.34 1.02
N ASN A 31 -3.75 -19.16 1.87
CA ASN A 31 -3.13 -19.57 3.14
C ASN A 31 -1.79 -20.29 2.92
N ARG A 32 -0.78 -19.94 3.74
CA ARG A 32 0.54 -20.59 3.74
C ARG A 32 1.09 -20.86 5.13
N ALA A 33 0.45 -20.32 6.17
CA ALA A 33 0.80 -20.57 7.56
C ALA A 33 -0.40 -20.29 8.47
N VAL A 34 -0.26 -20.65 9.75
CA VAL A 34 -1.13 -20.20 10.83
C VAL A 34 -0.27 -19.56 11.90
N ALA A 35 -0.52 -18.29 12.22
CA ALA A 35 0.18 -17.59 13.27
C ALA A 35 -0.45 -17.86 14.64
N PHE A 36 0.37 -17.93 15.68
CA PHE A 36 -0.04 -18.03 17.08
C PHE A 36 0.74 -17.04 17.95
N SER A 37 0.16 -16.62 19.07
CA SER A 37 0.87 -15.77 20.03
C SER A 37 1.79 -16.58 20.93
N PRO A 38 3.07 -16.21 21.09
CA PRO A 38 3.96 -16.89 22.02
C PRO A 38 3.64 -16.62 23.50
N THR A 39 2.72 -15.68 23.79
CA THR A 39 2.38 -15.24 25.15
C THR A 39 1.01 -15.71 25.63
N LEU A 40 0.17 -16.26 24.73
CA LEU A 40 -1.14 -16.80 25.09
C LEU A 40 -1.02 -18.28 25.50
N GLU A 41 -1.90 -18.69 26.40
CA GLU A 41 -2.10 -20.09 26.76
C GLU A 41 -3.12 -20.72 25.82
N TYR A 42 -2.83 -21.96 25.38
CA TYR A 42 -3.65 -22.71 24.43
C TYR A 42 -4.04 -24.05 25.03
N GLY A 43 -5.32 -24.40 24.86
CA GLY A 43 -5.87 -25.67 25.28
C GLY A 43 -6.33 -26.53 24.10
N VAL A 44 -6.33 -27.84 24.31
CA VAL A 44 -7.05 -28.81 23.50
C VAL A 44 -8.46 -28.94 24.07
N TYR A 45 -9.45 -28.74 23.24
CA TYR A 45 -10.85 -28.82 23.59
C TYR A 45 -11.55 -29.90 22.78
N GLU A 46 -12.25 -30.80 23.48
CA GLU A 46 -13.13 -31.76 22.86
C GLU A 46 -14.55 -31.16 22.74
N ILE A 47 -15.17 -31.30 21.59
CA ILE A 47 -16.59 -30.95 21.39
C ILE A 47 -17.41 -32.01 22.10
N ALA A 48 -17.90 -31.69 23.29
CA ALA A 48 -18.72 -32.61 24.08
C ALA A 48 -20.15 -32.77 23.48
N GLU A 49 -20.71 -31.64 23.03
CA GLU A 49 -22.07 -31.61 22.43
C GLU A 49 -22.08 -30.59 21.28
N ALA A 50 -22.90 -30.88 20.27
CA ALA A 50 -23.14 -30.00 19.14
C ALA A 50 -24.62 -29.77 18.97
N ALA A 51 -25.09 -28.51 18.93
CA ALA A 51 -26.47 -28.17 18.69
C ALA A 51 -26.90 -28.48 17.26
N GLU A 52 -28.19 -28.54 17.02
CA GLU A 52 -28.75 -28.72 15.67
C GLU A 52 -28.27 -27.61 14.73
N GLY A 53 -27.73 -28.00 13.56
CA GLY A 53 -27.17 -27.10 12.56
C GLY A 53 -25.73 -26.59 12.86
N ALA A 54 -25.07 -27.11 13.92
CA ALA A 54 -23.63 -26.90 14.11
C ALA A 54 -22.82 -27.64 13.04
N PHE A 55 -21.68 -27.08 12.65
CA PHE A 55 -20.76 -27.75 11.72
C PHE A 55 -19.76 -28.68 12.46
N GLY A 56 -19.43 -28.35 13.71
CA GLY A 56 -18.62 -29.22 14.56
C GLY A 56 -19.38 -30.45 15.02
N LYS A 57 -18.69 -31.57 15.24
CA LYS A 57 -19.28 -32.84 15.67
C LYS A 57 -18.76 -33.24 17.05
N ALA A 58 -19.62 -33.85 17.87
CA ALA A 58 -19.22 -34.42 19.15
C ALA A 58 -18.04 -35.39 18.97
N GLY A 59 -17.07 -35.30 19.86
CA GLY A 59 -15.82 -36.08 19.83
C GLY A 59 -14.68 -35.45 19.00
N GLU A 60 -14.95 -34.42 18.18
CA GLU A 60 -13.85 -33.67 17.50
C GLU A 60 -13.02 -32.90 18.52
N ARG A 61 -11.71 -32.82 18.29
CA ARG A 61 -10.76 -32.09 19.12
C ARG A 61 -10.21 -30.89 18.38
N ILE A 62 -10.27 -29.74 19.03
CA ILE A 62 -9.79 -28.46 18.48
C ILE A 62 -8.87 -27.77 19.47
N ALA A 63 -7.90 -27.02 18.94
CA ALA A 63 -7.03 -26.17 19.74
C ALA A 63 -7.43 -24.71 19.60
N LEU A 64 -7.49 -24.00 20.73
CA LEU A 64 -7.88 -22.58 20.86
C LEU A 64 -7.04 -21.93 21.95
N ALA A 65 -6.88 -20.61 21.90
CA ALA A 65 -6.43 -19.85 23.05
C ALA A 65 -7.51 -19.95 24.17
N ASP A 66 -7.06 -20.27 25.39
CA ASP A 66 -7.99 -20.54 26.50
C ASP A 66 -8.96 -19.37 26.74
N VAL A 67 -8.47 -18.13 26.64
CA VAL A 67 -9.27 -16.90 26.82
C VAL A 67 -10.36 -16.70 25.76
N LEU A 68 -10.26 -17.34 24.59
CA LEU A 68 -11.20 -17.20 23.47
C LEU A 68 -12.09 -18.45 23.26
N ALA A 69 -11.91 -19.50 24.08
CA ALA A 69 -12.63 -20.75 23.91
C ALA A 69 -14.14 -20.62 24.06
N ASP A 70 -14.62 -19.92 25.10
CA ASP A 70 -16.07 -19.73 25.35
C ASP A 70 -16.76 -18.94 24.22
N GLN A 71 -16.10 -17.91 23.72
CA GLN A 71 -16.62 -17.13 22.59
C GLN A 71 -16.69 -17.98 21.32
N THR A 72 -15.67 -18.79 21.06
CA THR A 72 -15.65 -19.71 19.92
C THR A 72 -16.75 -20.77 20.04
N ALA A 73 -16.92 -21.37 21.22
CA ALA A 73 -17.97 -22.33 21.50
C ALA A 73 -19.38 -21.79 21.17
N LYS A 74 -19.64 -20.55 21.61
CA LYS A 74 -20.91 -19.86 21.35
C LYS A 74 -21.17 -19.66 19.86
N HIS A 75 -20.15 -19.19 19.09
CA HIS A 75 -20.29 -19.00 17.65
C HIS A 75 -20.45 -20.32 16.89
N ALA A 76 -19.76 -21.36 17.33
CA ALA A 76 -19.84 -22.71 16.75
C ALA A 76 -21.06 -23.48 17.16
N LYS A 77 -21.85 -23.01 18.15
CA LYS A 77 -22.98 -23.67 18.74
C LYS A 77 -22.65 -25.05 19.29
N VAL A 78 -21.52 -25.14 20.02
CA VAL A 78 -21.01 -26.38 20.62
C VAL A 78 -20.70 -26.16 22.09
N THR A 79 -20.71 -27.27 22.85
CA THR A 79 -20.18 -27.29 24.20
C THR A 79 -18.74 -27.84 24.16
N LEU A 80 -17.80 -27.09 24.70
CA LEU A 80 -16.38 -27.45 24.73
C LEU A 80 -15.99 -27.95 26.11
N ARG A 81 -15.16 -29.01 26.16
CA ARG A 81 -14.53 -29.52 27.36
C ARG A 81 -13.00 -29.46 27.16
N ARG A 82 -12.26 -28.69 27.97
CA ARG A 82 -10.82 -28.67 27.95
C ARG A 82 -10.27 -30.03 28.37
N VAL A 83 -9.42 -30.63 27.53
CA VAL A 83 -8.88 -31.98 27.75
C VAL A 83 -7.34 -32.03 27.86
N GLY A 84 -6.66 -30.92 27.59
CA GLY A 84 -5.22 -30.82 27.70
C GLY A 84 -4.65 -29.47 27.29
N ASP A 85 -3.34 -29.32 27.43
CA ASP A 85 -2.60 -28.15 26.93
C ASP A 85 -2.22 -28.36 25.46
N PHE A 86 -2.11 -27.26 24.71
CA PHE A 86 -1.66 -27.30 23.33
C PHE A 86 -0.42 -26.46 23.13
N GLN A 87 0.63 -27.06 22.56
CA GLN A 87 1.92 -26.42 22.25
C GLN A 87 2.07 -26.26 20.75
N ALA A 88 1.86 -25.05 20.24
CA ALA A 88 1.84 -24.78 18.79
C ALA A 88 3.22 -24.76 18.13
N LYS A 89 4.26 -24.44 18.90
CA LYS A 89 5.63 -24.23 18.38
C LYS A 89 6.20 -25.46 17.68
N GLY A 90 6.61 -25.30 16.43
CA GLY A 90 7.25 -26.35 15.63
C GLY A 90 6.28 -27.34 14.98
N LEU A 91 4.97 -27.19 15.22
CA LEU A 91 3.96 -28.01 14.58
C LEU A 91 3.64 -27.51 13.17
N LYS A 92 3.06 -28.41 12.38
CA LYS A 92 2.51 -28.17 11.05
C LYS A 92 1.09 -28.70 10.98
N ALA A 93 0.29 -28.10 10.16
CA ALA A 93 -1.07 -28.52 9.86
C ALA A 93 -1.24 -28.80 8.37
N SER A 94 -2.31 -29.48 8.02
CA SER A 94 -2.78 -29.60 6.64
C SER A 94 -3.67 -28.44 6.26
N HIS A 95 -3.58 -27.97 5.03
CA HIS A 95 -4.53 -27.01 4.49
C HIS A 95 -5.95 -27.63 4.45
N PRO A 96 -7.03 -26.85 4.67
CA PRO A 96 -8.42 -27.38 4.60
C PRO A 96 -8.75 -28.09 3.28
N PHE A 97 -8.09 -27.69 2.19
CA PHE A 97 -8.24 -28.28 0.86
C PHE A 97 -7.13 -29.27 0.50
N SER A 98 -6.46 -29.89 1.48
CA SER A 98 -5.33 -30.82 1.23
C SER A 98 -5.68 -31.99 0.33
N ALA A 99 -6.91 -32.52 0.44
CA ALA A 99 -7.40 -33.56 -0.45
C ALA A 99 -7.69 -33.12 -1.88
N GLN A 100 -7.62 -31.81 -2.17
CA GLN A 100 -8.01 -31.17 -3.41
C GLN A 100 -6.82 -30.39 -4.05
N GLY A 101 -5.58 -30.84 -3.81
CA GLY A 101 -4.38 -30.28 -4.43
C GLY A 101 -3.63 -29.23 -3.61
N TYR A 102 -4.04 -29.00 -2.34
CA TYR A 102 -3.32 -28.16 -1.37
C TYR A 102 -2.49 -29.04 -0.44
N ASP A 103 -1.58 -29.82 -1.01
CA ASP A 103 -0.81 -30.88 -0.35
C ASP A 103 0.49 -30.41 0.32
N PHE A 104 0.65 -29.10 0.46
CA PHE A 104 1.78 -28.50 1.17
C PHE A 104 1.51 -28.36 2.67
N ASP A 105 2.61 -28.37 3.44
CA ASP A 105 2.57 -28.13 4.88
C ASP A 105 2.18 -26.68 5.20
N VAL A 106 1.31 -26.50 6.20
CA VAL A 106 0.96 -25.22 6.80
C VAL A 106 1.65 -25.11 8.17
N PRO A 107 2.81 -24.42 8.27
CA PRO A 107 3.52 -24.30 9.54
C PRO A 107 2.75 -23.42 10.53
N LEU A 108 2.87 -23.75 11.83
CA LEU A 108 2.41 -22.89 12.92
C LEU A 108 3.58 -21.99 13.33
N LEU A 109 3.40 -20.67 13.16
CA LEU A 109 4.46 -19.67 13.35
C LEU A 109 4.12 -18.71 14.49
N ALA A 110 5.14 -18.35 15.29
CA ALA A 110 4.95 -17.32 16.31
C ALA A 110 4.83 -15.94 15.65
N GLY A 111 3.74 -15.19 15.96
CA GLY A 111 3.46 -13.87 15.45
C GLY A 111 2.99 -12.94 16.57
N GLU A 112 3.61 -11.76 16.70
CA GLU A 112 3.29 -10.78 17.74
C GLU A 112 1.96 -10.06 17.47
N HIS A 113 1.48 -10.08 16.22
CA HIS A 113 0.19 -9.51 15.83
C HIS A 113 -1.03 -10.31 16.30
N VAL A 114 -0.82 -11.52 16.83
CA VAL A 114 -1.91 -12.36 17.35
C VAL A 114 -2.31 -11.88 18.75
N THR A 115 -3.55 -11.42 18.88
CA THR A 115 -4.08 -10.83 20.13
C THR A 115 -5.15 -11.72 20.77
N ALA A 116 -5.52 -11.37 22.01
CA ALA A 116 -6.53 -12.06 22.80
C ALA A 116 -7.94 -11.42 22.65
N ASP A 117 -8.11 -10.40 21.81
CA ASP A 117 -9.34 -9.61 21.79
C ASP A 117 -10.45 -10.23 20.96
N THR A 118 -10.09 -10.91 19.87
CA THR A 118 -11.03 -11.51 18.93
C THR A 118 -10.47 -12.77 18.28
N GLY A 119 -11.35 -13.59 17.72
CA GLY A 119 -10.99 -14.79 16.97
C GLY A 119 -10.83 -16.03 17.84
N THR A 120 -9.73 -16.74 17.67
CA THR A 120 -9.47 -18.05 18.27
C THR A 120 -8.10 -18.15 18.94
N GLY A 121 -7.27 -17.11 18.83
CA GLY A 121 -5.84 -17.13 19.19
C GLY A 121 -4.95 -17.71 18.10
N PHE A 122 -5.52 -18.17 16.99
CA PHE A 122 -4.81 -18.55 15.79
C PHE A 122 -5.24 -17.67 14.62
N VAL A 123 -4.30 -17.13 13.86
CA VAL A 123 -4.56 -16.25 12.73
C VAL A 123 -4.11 -16.94 11.45
N HIS A 124 -5.02 -16.98 10.48
CA HIS A 124 -4.77 -17.43 9.13
C HIS A 124 -3.79 -16.47 8.43
N THR A 125 -2.71 -17.00 7.87
CA THR A 125 -1.64 -16.24 7.24
C THR A 125 -1.68 -16.44 5.72
N ALA A 126 -2.01 -15.37 4.99
CA ALA A 126 -2.04 -15.33 3.52
C ALA A 126 -1.14 -14.20 3.01
N PRO A 127 0.15 -14.47 2.72
CA PRO A 127 1.17 -13.45 2.46
C PRO A 127 0.92 -12.62 1.20
N GLY A 128 0.06 -13.05 0.31
CA GLY A 128 -0.38 -12.27 -0.85
C GLY A 128 -1.49 -11.26 -0.55
N HIS A 129 -2.07 -11.27 0.67
CA HIS A 129 -3.29 -10.53 0.99
C HIS A 129 -3.24 -9.76 2.33
N GLY A 130 -2.22 -9.96 3.16
CA GLY A 130 -2.02 -9.27 4.44
C GLY A 130 -0.58 -8.75 4.58
N GLU A 131 -0.43 -7.54 5.12
CA GLU A 131 0.89 -6.91 5.33
C GLU A 131 1.67 -7.65 6.42
N GLU A 132 1.05 -7.88 7.57
CA GLU A 132 1.64 -8.64 8.68
C GLU A 132 1.96 -10.09 8.28
N ASP A 133 1.11 -10.70 7.45
CA ASP A 133 1.32 -12.03 6.89
C ASP A 133 2.54 -12.08 5.97
N PHE A 134 2.68 -11.05 5.11
CA PHE A 134 3.83 -10.91 4.23
C PHE A 134 5.13 -10.72 5.03
N GLU A 135 5.13 -9.83 6.01
CA GLU A 135 6.28 -9.56 6.87
C GLU A 135 6.71 -10.81 7.64
N LEU A 136 5.75 -11.53 8.25
CA LEU A 136 6.03 -12.76 8.98
C LEU A 136 6.72 -13.80 8.09
N MET A 137 6.14 -14.04 6.89
CA MET A 137 6.66 -15.08 5.98
C MET A 137 8.01 -14.69 5.36
N THR A 138 8.22 -13.43 4.99
CA THR A 138 9.47 -12.98 4.37
C THR A 138 10.61 -12.79 5.36
N THR A 139 10.29 -12.49 6.61
CA THR A 139 11.28 -12.40 7.71
C THR A 139 11.79 -13.78 8.11
N LEU A 140 10.89 -14.76 8.27
CA LEU A 140 11.27 -16.11 8.69
C LEU A 140 11.86 -16.95 7.53
N PHE A 141 11.44 -16.71 6.30
CA PHE A 141 11.84 -17.48 5.13
C PHE A 141 12.45 -16.57 4.07
N LYS A 142 13.79 -16.47 4.08
CA LYS A 142 14.53 -15.64 3.11
C LYS A 142 14.20 -16.03 1.67
N GLY A 143 13.81 -15.04 0.86
CA GLY A 143 13.44 -15.25 -0.54
C GLY A 143 12.07 -15.93 -0.73
N TYR A 144 11.20 -15.91 0.29
CA TYR A 144 9.91 -16.59 0.26
C TYR A 144 9.06 -16.23 -0.95
N ALA A 145 8.92 -14.95 -1.26
CA ALA A 145 8.09 -14.48 -2.36
C ALA A 145 8.59 -14.99 -3.73
N ALA A 146 9.90 -14.97 -3.96
CA ALA A 146 10.50 -15.46 -5.20
C ALA A 146 10.36 -16.99 -5.36
N ASN A 147 10.40 -17.72 -4.24
CA ASN A 147 10.32 -19.19 -4.25
C ASN A 147 8.86 -19.72 -4.25
N ASN A 148 7.88 -18.87 -3.99
CA ASN A 148 6.45 -19.24 -3.88
C ASN A 148 5.56 -18.25 -4.65
N PRO A 149 5.75 -18.07 -5.96
CA PRO A 149 4.98 -17.10 -6.75
C PRO A 149 3.47 -17.37 -6.71
N ASP A 150 3.05 -18.64 -6.64
CA ASP A 150 1.63 -19.02 -6.55
C ASP A 150 0.93 -18.44 -5.31
N ALA A 151 1.66 -18.24 -4.20
CA ALA A 151 1.08 -17.65 -2.99
C ALA A 151 0.67 -16.18 -3.17
N PHE A 152 1.22 -15.51 -4.19
CA PHE A 152 1.01 -14.08 -4.47
C PHE A 152 0.16 -13.84 -5.73
N SER A 153 -0.13 -14.87 -6.50
CA SER A 153 -0.87 -14.78 -7.76
C SER A 153 -2.28 -15.36 -7.73
N ILE A 154 -2.82 -15.63 -6.54
CA ILE A 154 -4.17 -16.23 -6.34
C ILE A 154 -5.27 -15.36 -6.96
N VAL A 155 -5.12 -14.04 -6.92
CA VAL A 155 -6.12 -13.07 -7.39
C VAL A 155 -5.57 -12.25 -8.54
N ALA A 156 -6.28 -12.26 -9.66
CA ALA A 156 -5.99 -11.48 -10.86
C ALA A 156 -6.27 -9.97 -10.65
N GLU A 157 -5.89 -9.15 -11.63
CA GLU A 157 -6.07 -7.70 -11.61
C GLU A 157 -7.54 -7.27 -11.60
N ASP A 158 -8.40 -8.09 -12.19
CA ASP A 158 -9.84 -7.85 -12.22
C ASP A 158 -10.58 -8.35 -10.96
N GLY A 159 -9.83 -8.85 -9.96
CA GLY A 159 -10.36 -9.36 -8.69
C GLY A 159 -10.95 -10.76 -8.76
N SER A 160 -10.69 -11.52 -9.83
CA SER A 160 -11.08 -12.93 -9.93
C SER A 160 -9.97 -13.86 -9.45
N PHE A 161 -10.33 -15.08 -9.03
CA PHE A 161 -9.36 -16.13 -8.75
C PHE A 161 -8.72 -16.64 -10.04
N THR A 162 -7.40 -16.79 -10.01
CA THR A 162 -6.58 -17.41 -11.06
C THR A 162 -6.49 -18.92 -10.90
N ASP A 163 -5.79 -19.59 -11.82
CA ASP A 163 -5.47 -21.01 -11.72
C ASP A 163 -4.64 -21.36 -10.47
N ALA A 164 -3.94 -20.39 -9.87
CA ALA A 164 -3.22 -20.57 -8.60
C ALA A 164 -4.16 -20.87 -7.41
N ALA A 165 -5.46 -20.62 -7.54
CA ALA A 165 -6.48 -21.07 -6.59
C ALA A 165 -6.73 -22.60 -6.67
N ARG A 166 -6.16 -23.31 -7.66
CA ARG A 166 -6.11 -24.78 -7.83
C ARG A 166 -7.44 -25.52 -7.89
N LEU A 167 -8.51 -24.99 -7.30
CA LEU A 167 -9.86 -25.59 -7.33
C LEU A 167 -10.64 -25.02 -8.52
N GLU A 168 -11.06 -25.90 -9.43
CA GLU A 168 -11.83 -25.51 -10.63
C GLU A 168 -13.12 -24.74 -10.25
N SER A 169 -13.76 -25.08 -9.13
CA SER A 169 -14.94 -24.41 -8.63
C SER A 169 -14.69 -22.97 -8.15
N LEU A 170 -13.42 -22.61 -7.88
CA LEU A 170 -13.01 -21.26 -7.45
C LEU A 170 -12.47 -20.41 -8.60
N ILE A 171 -11.81 -21.02 -9.59
CA ILE A 171 -11.20 -20.31 -10.72
C ILE A 171 -12.23 -19.43 -11.42
N GLY A 172 -11.89 -18.15 -11.64
CA GLY A 172 -12.76 -17.16 -12.25
C GLY A 172 -13.82 -16.56 -11.33
N LYS A 173 -13.98 -17.05 -10.09
CA LYS A 173 -14.88 -16.43 -9.09
C LYS A 173 -14.34 -15.09 -8.64
N ARG A 174 -15.22 -14.11 -8.50
CA ARG A 174 -14.84 -12.72 -8.21
C ARG A 174 -15.02 -12.38 -6.73
N ILE A 175 -14.06 -11.64 -6.18
CA ILE A 175 -14.14 -11.08 -4.83
C ILE A 175 -15.12 -9.92 -4.81
N LEU A 176 -15.01 -9.01 -5.80
CA LEU A 176 -15.91 -7.90 -6.02
C LEU A 176 -16.42 -7.93 -7.47
N THR A 177 -17.65 -7.48 -7.68
CA THR A 177 -18.18 -7.22 -9.03
C THR A 177 -17.53 -5.96 -9.61
N PRO A 178 -17.61 -5.73 -10.94
CA PRO A 178 -17.12 -4.48 -11.56
C PRO A 178 -17.73 -3.21 -10.95
N GLU A 179 -18.94 -3.30 -10.38
CA GLU A 179 -19.64 -2.20 -9.71
C GLU A 179 -19.21 -2.02 -8.23
N GLY A 180 -18.23 -2.80 -7.76
CA GLY A 180 -17.71 -2.74 -6.39
C GLY A 180 -18.63 -3.35 -5.33
N LYS A 181 -19.55 -4.24 -5.71
CA LYS A 181 -20.36 -5.04 -4.78
C LYS A 181 -19.69 -6.37 -4.49
N ASP A 182 -20.13 -7.04 -3.44
CA ASP A 182 -19.66 -8.40 -3.12
C ASP A 182 -19.85 -9.35 -4.31
N GLY A 183 -18.79 -10.05 -4.66
CA GLY A 183 -18.79 -11.09 -5.67
C GLY A 183 -19.16 -12.47 -5.09
N ASP A 184 -18.91 -13.52 -5.87
CA ASP A 184 -19.26 -14.90 -5.53
C ASP A 184 -18.11 -15.72 -4.88
N ALA A 185 -16.90 -15.14 -4.78
CA ALA A 185 -15.73 -15.84 -4.24
C ALA A 185 -15.90 -16.29 -2.78
N ASN A 186 -16.43 -15.42 -1.90
CA ASN A 186 -16.66 -15.79 -0.50
C ASN A 186 -17.62 -16.97 -0.38
N GLY A 187 -18.73 -16.96 -1.13
CA GLY A 187 -19.70 -18.02 -1.14
C GLY A 187 -19.15 -19.35 -1.67
N ALA A 188 -18.32 -19.28 -2.72
CA ALA A 188 -17.67 -20.45 -3.30
C ALA A 188 -16.69 -21.10 -2.31
N VAL A 189 -15.82 -20.31 -1.67
CA VAL A 189 -14.85 -20.81 -0.66
C VAL A 189 -15.57 -21.43 0.53
N ILE A 190 -16.62 -20.78 1.06
CA ILE A 190 -17.41 -21.33 2.17
C ILE A 190 -18.03 -22.68 1.78
N LYS A 191 -18.55 -22.81 0.56
CA LYS A 191 -19.13 -24.07 0.06
C LYS A 191 -18.09 -25.19 0.03
N GLU A 192 -16.87 -24.90 -0.46
CA GLU A 192 -15.77 -25.88 -0.48
C GLU A 192 -15.32 -26.26 0.93
N LEU A 193 -15.26 -25.31 1.88
CA LEU A 193 -14.94 -25.59 3.29
C LEU A 193 -15.99 -26.50 3.96
N VAL A 194 -17.25 -26.31 3.63
CA VAL A 194 -18.34 -27.21 4.10
C VAL A 194 -18.16 -28.60 3.51
N ALA A 195 -17.91 -28.72 2.22
CA ALA A 195 -17.69 -30.01 1.54
C ALA A 195 -16.46 -30.75 2.09
N ALA A 196 -15.39 -30.04 2.41
CA ALA A 196 -14.20 -30.57 3.03
C ALA A 196 -14.38 -30.93 4.53
N GLY A 197 -15.51 -30.59 5.15
CA GLY A 197 -15.72 -30.77 6.60
C GLY A 197 -14.85 -29.88 7.47
N ALA A 198 -14.22 -28.86 6.89
CA ALA A 198 -13.29 -27.97 7.56
C ALA A 198 -13.94 -26.75 8.22
N LEU A 199 -15.18 -26.42 7.89
CA LEU A 199 -15.89 -25.31 8.52
C LEU A 199 -16.34 -25.70 9.93
N LEU A 200 -16.06 -24.85 10.94
CA LEU A 200 -16.56 -25.01 12.31
C LEU A 200 -17.74 -24.08 12.60
N ALA A 201 -17.68 -22.84 12.10
CA ALA A 201 -18.77 -21.89 12.27
C ALA A 201 -18.75 -20.85 11.13
N LYS A 202 -19.92 -20.22 10.90
CA LYS A 202 -20.06 -19.06 10.02
C LYS A 202 -20.97 -18.02 10.66
N GLY A 203 -20.71 -16.75 10.35
CA GLY A 203 -21.48 -15.64 10.85
C GLY A 203 -21.33 -14.40 9.96
N THR A 204 -21.68 -13.25 10.51
CA THR A 204 -21.55 -11.96 9.86
C THR A 204 -21.06 -10.94 10.90
N LEU A 205 -20.11 -10.11 10.52
CA LEU A 205 -19.57 -9.04 11.36
C LEU A 205 -19.78 -7.68 10.67
N ARG A 206 -20.29 -6.71 11.42
CA ARG A 206 -20.32 -5.31 10.98
C ARG A 206 -19.09 -4.59 11.54
N HIS A 207 -18.21 -4.20 10.65
CA HIS A 207 -16.95 -3.51 10.99
C HIS A 207 -16.62 -2.45 9.93
N SER A 208 -15.63 -1.60 10.20
CA SER A 208 -15.04 -0.71 9.21
C SER A 208 -14.22 -1.53 8.22
N TYR A 209 -14.38 -1.25 6.93
CA TYR A 209 -13.60 -1.88 5.86
C TYR A 209 -12.95 -0.79 4.99
N PRO A 210 -11.71 -0.97 4.57
CA PRO A 210 -11.03 0.00 3.73
C PRO A 210 -11.74 0.22 2.39
N HIS A 211 -11.96 1.49 2.04
CA HIS A 211 -12.56 1.90 0.78
C HIS A 211 -11.66 2.89 0.07
N SER A 212 -11.66 2.84 -1.26
CA SER A 212 -11.01 3.86 -2.07
C SER A 212 -11.60 5.23 -1.75
N TRP A 213 -10.76 6.19 -1.40
CA TRP A 213 -11.21 7.55 -1.08
C TRP A 213 -11.90 8.24 -2.26
N ARG A 214 -11.56 7.85 -3.50
CA ARG A 214 -12.10 8.43 -4.73
C ARG A 214 -13.38 7.72 -5.20
N SER A 215 -13.31 6.43 -5.45
CA SER A 215 -14.45 5.64 -5.95
C SER A 215 -15.48 5.26 -4.87
N LYS A 216 -15.07 5.33 -3.59
CA LYS A 216 -15.85 4.85 -2.45
C LYS A 216 -16.16 3.35 -2.47
N ALA A 217 -15.60 2.61 -3.42
CA ALA A 217 -15.72 1.17 -3.48
C ALA A 217 -14.75 0.49 -2.49
N PRO A 218 -15.09 -0.71 -1.96
CA PRO A 218 -14.17 -1.48 -1.13
C PRO A 218 -12.90 -1.85 -1.92
N VAL A 219 -11.78 -2.02 -1.22
CA VAL A 219 -10.51 -2.40 -1.83
C VAL A 219 -10.21 -3.87 -1.64
N ILE A 220 -9.48 -4.48 -2.57
CA ILE A 220 -8.92 -5.82 -2.45
C ILE A 220 -7.44 -5.67 -2.14
N PHE A 221 -6.98 -6.27 -1.02
CA PHE A 221 -5.56 -6.37 -0.72
C PHE A 221 -4.97 -7.54 -1.52
N ARG A 222 -4.07 -7.25 -2.44
CA ARG A 222 -3.35 -8.25 -3.24
C ARG A 222 -1.92 -7.81 -3.48
N ALA A 223 -1.01 -8.77 -3.52
CA ALA A 223 0.34 -8.52 -3.99
C ALA A 223 0.32 -8.23 -5.49
N THR A 224 1.02 -7.19 -5.90
CA THR A 224 1.20 -6.81 -7.31
C THR A 224 2.68 -6.56 -7.59
N PRO A 225 3.23 -6.97 -8.73
CA PRO A 225 4.56 -6.53 -9.14
C PRO A 225 4.61 -5.02 -9.19
N GLN A 226 5.66 -4.43 -8.60
CA GLN A 226 5.82 -2.98 -8.52
C GLN A 226 7.26 -2.58 -8.80
N TRP A 227 7.45 -1.36 -9.26
CA TRP A 227 8.75 -0.73 -9.45
C TRP A 227 9.08 0.15 -8.24
N PHE A 228 10.29 -0.03 -7.69
CA PHE A 228 10.73 0.65 -6.48
C PHE A 228 12.00 1.47 -6.73
N ALA A 229 12.05 2.68 -6.17
CA ALA A 229 13.31 3.33 -5.87
C ALA A 229 13.73 2.90 -4.45
N TYR A 230 14.76 2.07 -4.37
CA TYR A 230 15.27 1.55 -3.10
C TYR A 230 15.96 2.63 -2.29
N MET A 231 15.54 2.80 -1.03
CA MET A 231 16.13 3.81 -0.15
C MET A 231 17.49 3.39 0.41
N ASP A 232 17.70 2.10 0.65
CA ASP A 232 18.83 1.57 1.42
C ASP A 232 19.78 0.67 0.62
N LYS A 233 19.62 0.62 -0.70
CA LYS A 233 20.54 -0.08 -1.60
C LYS A 233 21.44 0.91 -2.34
N PRO A 234 22.77 0.71 -2.37
CA PRO A 234 23.64 1.44 -3.27
C PRO A 234 23.26 1.17 -4.74
N PHE A 235 23.45 2.15 -5.61
CA PHE A 235 23.11 2.04 -7.02
C PHE A 235 24.25 2.57 -7.92
N LYS A 236 24.17 2.29 -9.22
CA LYS A 236 25.17 2.71 -10.22
C LYS A 236 25.32 4.23 -10.20
N GLY A 237 26.54 4.72 -10.01
CA GLY A 237 26.87 6.16 -9.95
C GLY A 237 26.74 6.79 -8.56
N SER A 238 26.27 6.05 -7.53
CA SER A 238 26.13 6.58 -6.16
C SER A 238 27.41 6.61 -5.33
N ASN A 239 28.53 6.13 -5.88
CA ASN A 239 29.81 5.97 -5.15
C ASN A 239 29.66 5.16 -3.84
N GLY A 240 28.81 4.12 -3.89
CA GLY A 240 28.54 3.24 -2.74
C GLY A 240 27.56 3.80 -1.71
N LYS A 241 27.03 5.00 -1.91
CA LYS A 241 25.99 5.58 -1.04
C LYS A 241 24.59 5.08 -1.40
N THR A 242 23.72 5.05 -0.42
CA THR A 242 22.29 4.77 -0.62
C THR A 242 21.53 6.06 -0.94
N LEU A 243 20.33 5.95 -1.51
CA LEU A 243 19.49 7.12 -1.79
C LEU A 243 19.15 7.88 -0.50
N ARG A 244 18.88 7.17 0.60
CA ARG A 244 18.65 7.78 1.92
C ARG A 244 19.85 8.61 2.38
N GLN A 245 21.06 8.07 2.27
CA GLN A 245 22.27 8.78 2.67
C GLN A 245 22.49 10.05 1.83
N LEU A 246 22.27 9.99 0.52
CA LEU A 246 22.36 11.15 -0.37
C LEU A 246 21.29 12.20 -0.04
N ALA A 247 20.04 11.77 0.22
CA ALA A 247 18.96 12.67 0.57
C ALA A 247 19.18 13.35 1.93
N MET A 248 19.65 12.61 2.95
CA MET A 248 19.98 13.19 4.25
C MET A 248 21.12 14.21 4.16
N GLN A 249 22.14 13.94 3.33
CA GLN A 249 23.18 14.91 3.04
C GLN A 249 22.61 16.15 2.33
N GLY A 250 21.73 15.96 1.33
CA GLY A 250 21.07 17.06 0.62
C GLY A 250 20.23 17.93 1.55
N ILE A 251 19.57 17.34 2.55
CA ILE A 251 18.80 18.07 3.59
C ILE A 251 19.76 18.91 4.45
N ALA A 252 20.90 18.35 4.85
CA ALA A 252 21.90 19.04 5.67
C ALA A 252 22.54 20.24 4.93
N ASP A 253 22.74 20.12 3.62
CA ASP A 253 23.35 21.14 2.77
C ASP A 253 22.37 22.27 2.37
N THR A 254 21.07 22.09 2.59
CA THR A 254 19.99 23.02 2.20
C THR A 254 19.71 24.04 3.30
N LYS A 255 19.45 25.28 2.94
CA LYS A 255 18.98 26.33 3.88
C LYS A 255 17.46 26.22 4.07
N TRP A 256 17.00 26.13 5.31
CA TRP A 256 15.59 25.96 5.64
C TRP A 256 14.99 27.19 6.33
N TYR A 257 13.84 27.63 5.82
CA TYR A 257 13.07 28.75 6.38
C TYR A 257 11.61 28.32 6.57
N PRO A 258 11.12 28.16 7.82
CA PRO A 258 11.87 28.20 9.08
C PRO A 258 12.85 27.03 9.24
N LYS A 259 13.82 27.15 10.13
CA LYS A 259 14.83 26.09 10.39
C LYS A 259 14.24 24.75 10.81
N THR A 260 13.07 24.77 11.44
CA THR A 260 12.32 23.56 11.85
C THR A 260 11.96 22.66 10.67
N GLY A 261 11.86 23.20 9.45
CA GLY A 261 11.64 22.43 8.23
C GLY A 261 12.68 21.34 7.98
N GLN A 262 13.95 21.60 8.35
CA GLN A 262 15.03 20.62 8.24
C GLN A 262 14.76 19.36 9.07
N ASN A 263 14.37 19.53 10.33
CA ASN A 263 14.07 18.40 11.22
C ASN A 263 12.83 17.63 10.72
N ARG A 264 11.83 18.34 10.22
CA ARG A 264 10.60 17.75 9.74
C ARG A 264 10.83 16.85 8.52
N ILE A 265 11.51 17.35 7.49
CA ILE A 265 11.80 16.54 6.29
C ILE A 265 12.82 15.44 6.61
N GLY A 266 13.81 15.73 7.48
CA GLY A 266 14.80 14.76 7.94
C GLY A 266 14.15 13.52 8.56
N ALA A 267 13.27 13.69 9.53
CA ALA A 267 12.54 12.57 10.14
C ALA A 267 11.67 11.81 9.14
N MET A 268 11.06 12.50 8.18
CA MET A 268 10.26 11.86 7.13
C MET A 268 11.10 11.03 6.17
N VAL A 269 12.31 11.47 5.83
CA VAL A 269 13.23 10.73 4.95
C VAL A 269 13.92 9.61 5.69
N GLU A 270 14.28 9.81 6.97
CA GLU A 270 14.92 8.80 7.81
C GLU A 270 14.04 7.56 7.99
N GLY A 271 12.74 7.74 8.27
CA GLY A 271 11.77 6.65 8.42
C GLY A 271 11.05 6.24 7.12
N ARG A 272 11.48 6.72 5.95
CA ARG A 272 10.77 6.44 4.70
C ARG A 272 11.02 5.02 4.21
N PRO A 273 9.98 4.23 3.88
CA PRO A 273 10.15 2.97 3.15
C PRO A 273 10.60 3.21 1.70
N ASP A 274 10.94 2.14 0.99
CA ASP A 274 11.22 2.19 -0.45
C ASP A 274 10.06 2.88 -1.19
N TRP A 275 10.40 3.70 -2.19
CA TRP A 275 9.39 4.45 -2.93
C TRP A 275 8.82 3.62 -4.07
N VAL A 276 7.54 3.25 -3.97
CA VAL A 276 6.80 2.60 -5.06
C VAL A 276 6.55 3.62 -6.17
N LEU A 277 7.22 3.45 -7.30
CA LEU A 277 7.12 4.36 -8.45
C LEU A 277 5.94 4.04 -9.36
N SER A 278 5.59 2.78 -9.50
CA SER A 278 4.56 2.31 -10.44
C SER A 278 3.14 2.53 -9.95
N ARG A 279 2.25 2.82 -10.89
CA ARG A 279 0.79 2.89 -10.68
C ARG A 279 0.08 2.17 -11.81
N GLN A 280 -0.97 1.41 -11.48
CA GLN A 280 -1.84 0.70 -12.40
C GLN A 280 -3.06 1.56 -12.71
N ARG A 281 -2.87 2.62 -13.53
CA ARG A 281 -3.92 3.56 -13.94
C ARG A 281 -3.84 3.84 -15.42
N ALA A 282 -4.96 4.25 -16.01
CA ALA A 282 -5.05 4.52 -17.45
C ALA A 282 -4.43 5.87 -17.87
N TRP A 283 -4.13 6.76 -16.91
CA TRP A 283 -3.58 8.09 -17.19
C TRP A 283 -2.32 8.34 -16.36
N GLY A 284 -1.25 8.74 -17.02
CA GLY A 284 0.02 9.14 -16.42
C GLY A 284 1.20 8.96 -17.37
N VAL A 285 2.39 9.39 -16.94
CA VAL A 285 3.63 9.20 -17.68
C VAL A 285 4.08 7.73 -17.57
N PRO A 286 4.38 7.04 -18.67
CA PRO A 286 4.79 5.65 -18.62
C PRO A 286 6.16 5.45 -17.95
N ILE A 287 6.35 4.32 -17.30
CA ILE A 287 7.67 3.80 -16.95
C ILE A 287 8.27 3.20 -18.24
N ALA A 288 8.99 4.03 -19.01
CA ALA A 288 9.44 3.70 -20.35
C ALA A 288 10.69 2.81 -20.33
N ILE A 289 10.56 1.58 -19.84
CA ILE A 289 11.64 0.57 -19.78
C ILE A 289 11.19 -0.76 -20.39
N PHE A 290 12.18 -1.55 -20.80
CA PHE A 290 12.00 -2.93 -21.25
C PHE A 290 12.64 -3.89 -20.24
N VAL A 291 12.01 -5.04 -20.03
CA VAL A 291 12.49 -6.11 -19.14
C VAL A 291 12.70 -7.37 -19.98
N HIS A 292 13.82 -8.02 -19.83
CA HIS A 292 14.07 -9.29 -20.49
C HIS A 292 13.20 -10.39 -19.87
N LYS A 293 12.44 -11.12 -20.68
CA LYS A 293 11.41 -12.07 -20.21
C LYS A 293 11.99 -13.22 -19.37
N GLU A 294 13.17 -13.72 -19.74
CA GLU A 294 13.80 -14.84 -19.02
C GLU A 294 14.60 -14.41 -17.79
N THR A 295 15.45 -13.35 -17.94
CA THR A 295 16.35 -12.93 -16.86
C THR A 295 15.71 -11.94 -15.89
N GLN A 296 14.57 -11.35 -16.27
CA GLN A 296 13.89 -10.28 -15.51
C GLN A 296 14.77 -9.03 -15.29
N GLU A 297 15.79 -8.85 -16.09
CA GLU A 297 16.69 -7.71 -16.02
C GLU A 297 16.16 -6.55 -16.88
N VAL A 298 16.32 -5.33 -16.37
CA VAL A 298 15.99 -4.10 -17.11
C VAL A 298 17.03 -3.88 -18.21
N LEU A 299 16.58 -3.59 -19.42
CA LEU A 299 17.44 -3.24 -20.55
C LEU A 299 18.09 -1.86 -20.32
N ASP A 300 19.40 -1.84 -20.04
CA ASP A 300 20.22 -0.62 -19.91
C ASP A 300 20.98 -0.38 -21.23
N ASP A 301 20.27 0.11 -22.25
CA ASP A 301 20.86 0.46 -23.56
C ASP A 301 20.65 1.96 -23.87
N PRO A 302 21.72 2.75 -23.90
CA PRO A 302 21.65 4.19 -24.21
C PRO A 302 21.02 4.49 -25.59
N ALA A 303 21.15 3.61 -26.58
CA ALA A 303 20.59 3.82 -27.91
C ALA A 303 19.07 3.63 -27.89
N VAL A 304 18.57 2.67 -27.10
CA VAL A 304 17.14 2.49 -26.87
C VAL A 304 16.56 3.69 -26.13
N ASN A 305 17.22 4.14 -25.05
CA ASN A 305 16.78 5.29 -24.27
C ASN A 305 16.74 6.58 -25.11
N ALA A 306 17.75 6.81 -25.97
CA ALA A 306 17.77 7.95 -26.90
C ALA A 306 16.62 7.89 -27.90
N ARG A 307 16.29 6.70 -28.42
CA ARG A 307 15.18 6.51 -29.37
C ARG A 307 13.81 6.74 -28.70
N ILE A 308 13.62 6.26 -27.46
CA ILE A 308 12.42 6.54 -26.67
C ILE A 308 12.27 8.05 -26.50
N LYS A 309 13.33 8.74 -26.08
CA LYS A 309 13.35 10.19 -25.90
C LYS A 309 12.96 10.93 -27.20
N ASP A 310 13.58 10.58 -28.31
CA ASP A 310 13.30 11.19 -29.62
C ASP A 310 11.83 11.04 -30.05
N ILE A 311 11.24 9.87 -29.79
CA ILE A 311 9.83 9.60 -30.12
C ILE A 311 8.93 10.43 -29.19
N PHE A 312 9.24 10.48 -27.90
CA PHE A 312 8.45 11.26 -26.93
C PHE A 312 8.50 12.77 -27.21
N GLU A 313 9.64 13.30 -27.66
CA GLU A 313 9.77 14.69 -28.05
C GLU A 313 8.91 15.05 -29.27
N LYS A 314 8.72 14.12 -30.19
CA LYS A 314 7.98 14.34 -31.45
C LYS A 314 6.49 14.05 -31.33
N GLU A 315 6.11 13.04 -30.56
CA GLU A 315 4.76 12.45 -30.57
C GLU A 315 4.09 12.42 -29.20
N GLY A 316 4.83 12.78 -28.14
CA GLY A 316 4.37 12.66 -26.77
C GLY A 316 4.52 11.26 -26.19
N ALA A 317 4.32 11.14 -24.89
CA ALA A 317 4.50 9.90 -24.14
C ALA A 317 3.45 8.82 -24.47
N ASP A 318 2.31 9.20 -25.04
CA ASP A 318 1.27 8.26 -25.48
C ASP A 318 1.78 7.30 -26.58
N ALA A 319 2.83 7.69 -27.32
CA ALA A 319 3.50 6.83 -28.29
C ALA A 319 3.96 5.51 -27.67
N TRP A 320 4.28 5.48 -26.37
CA TRP A 320 4.67 4.27 -25.64
C TRP A 320 3.57 3.20 -25.63
N PHE A 321 2.34 3.62 -25.43
CA PHE A 321 1.19 2.71 -25.36
C PHE A 321 0.65 2.34 -26.75
N ASN A 322 0.82 3.24 -27.73
CA ASN A 322 0.21 3.12 -29.05
C ASN A 322 1.17 2.51 -30.11
N SER A 323 2.42 2.21 -29.75
CA SER A 323 3.40 1.66 -30.67
C SER A 323 3.87 0.27 -30.25
N PRO A 324 4.26 -0.59 -31.23
CA PRO A 324 4.87 -1.89 -30.92
C PRO A 324 6.27 -1.71 -30.30
N ALA A 325 6.67 -2.66 -29.44
CA ALA A 325 7.97 -2.64 -28.76
C ALA A 325 9.16 -2.54 -29.73
N SER A 326 9.06 -3.17 -30.90
CA SER A 326 10.09 -3.16 -31.96
C SER A 326 10.46 -1.75 -32.44
N ARG A 327 9.54 -0.79 -32.35
CA ARG A 327 9.78 0.60 -32.72
C ARG A 327 10.86 1.26 -31.85
N PHE A 328 10.93 0.87 -30.58
CA PHE A 328 11.85 1.44 -29.58
C PHE A 328 13.13 0.63 -29.47
N LEU A 329 13.06 -0.69 -29.60
CA LEU A 329 14.14 -1.63 -29.31
C LEU A 329 15.27 -1.63 -30.33
N GLY A 330 15.03 -1.16 -31.58
CA GLY A 330 16.04 -1.14 -32.62
C GLY A 330 16.53 -2.53 -33.03
N ASN A 331 17.78 -2.86 -32.69
CA ASN A 331 18.41 -4.14 -33.07
C ASN A 331 18.11 -5.26 -32.06
N HIS A 332 17.46 -4.99 -30.94
CA HIS A 332 17.06 -6.02 -30.00
C HIS A 332 15.83 -6.79 -30.55
N ASN A 333 15.79 -8.10 -30.31
CA ASN A 333 14.62 -8.90 -30.66
C ASN A 333 13.47 -8.56 -29.69
N ALA A 334 12.35 -8.06 -30.23
CA ALA A 334 11.20 -7.66 -29.43
C ALA A 334 10.52 -8.83 -28.69
N ASP A 335 10.72 -10.07 -29.18
CA ASP A 335 10.14 -11.24 -28.53
C ASP A 335 10.81 -11.59 -27.20
N ASP A 336 12.05 -11.14 -26.98
CA ASP A 336 12.82 -11.40 -25.77
C ASP A 336 12.49 -10.41 -24.63
N TYR A 337 11.78 -9.32 -24.96
CA TYR A 337 11.52 -8.24 -24.01
C TYR A 337 10.03 -8.00 -23.79
N GLU A 338 9.72 -7.65 -22.55
CA GLU A 338 8.43 -7.11 -22.15
C GLU A 338 8.51 -5.58 -22.03
N GLN A 339 7.57 -4.89 -22.66
CA GLN A 339 7.40 -3.45 -22.55
C GLN A 339 6.56 -3.15 -21.31
N VAL A 340 7.15 -2.46 -20.32
CA VAL A 340 6.45 -2.08 -19.09
C VAL A 340 5.36 -1.07 -19.44
N LYS A 341 4.14 -1.31 -18.95
CA LYS A 341 2.97 -0.45 -19.23
C LYS A 341 2.44 0.27 -17.99
N ASP A 342 3.08 0.08 -16.85
CA ASP A 342 2.78 0.86 -15.67
C ASP A 342 3.14 2.33 -15.89
N ILE A 343 2.42 3.20 -15.18
CA ILE A 343 2.71 4.64 -15.17
C ILE A 343 3.44 5.03 -13.88
N LEU A 344 4.12 6.16 -13.93
CA LEU A 344 4.80 6.74 -12.78
C LEU A 344 3.81 7.31 -11.76
N ASP A 345 4.21 7.31 -10.50
CA ASP A 345 3.59 8.12 -9.46
C ASP A 345 3.63 9.60 -9.87
N VAL A 346 2.51 10.30 -9.77
CA VAL A 346 2.41 11.74 -10.12
C VAL A 346 3.39 12.61 -9.31
N TRP A 347 3.83 12.16 -8.14
CA TRP A 347 4.87 12.83 -7.38
C TRP A 347 6.24 12.74 -8.04
N PHE A 348 6.47 11.73 -8.88
CA PHE A 348 7.66 11.64 -9.73
C PHE A 348 7.59 12.70 -10.82
N ASP A 349 6.44 12.85 -11.50
CA ASP A 349 6.28 13.87 -12.53
C ASP A 349 6.57 15.26 -11.98
N SER A 350 6.00 15.61 -10.82
CA SER A 350 6.22 16.90 -10.17
C SER A 350 7.64 17.02 -9.60
N GLY A 351 8.21 15.93 -9.11
CA GLY A 351 9.57 15.89 -8.57
C GLY A 351 10.63 16.24 -9.61
N SER A 352 10.40 15.88 -10.88
CA SER A 352 11.31 16.15 -12.00
C SER A 352 11.36 17.62 -12.44
N THR A 353 10.57 18.53 -11.83
CA THR A 353 10.50 19.96 -12.18
C THR A 353 11.89 20.62 -12.29
N HIS A 354 12.82 20.30 -11.40
CA HIS A 354 14.19 20.86 -11.45
C HIS A 354 14.90 20.56 -12.77
N ALA A 355 14.62 19.43 -13.41
CA ALA A 355 15.27 19.04 -14.65
C ALA A 355 14.80 19.90 -15.83
N PHE A 356 13.47 20.11 -15.98
CA PHE A 356 12.93 20.81 -17.15
C PHE A 356 12.73 22.32 -16.96
N THR A 357 12.79 22.85 -15.72
CA THR A 357 12.69 24.30 -15.49
C THR A 357 14.03 24.96 -15.18
N VAL A 358 14.93 24.27 -14.47
CA VAL A 358 16.19 24.83 -13.97
C VAL A 358 17.38 24.42 -14.84
N GLU A 359 17.53 23.11 -15.08
CA GLU A 359 18.64 22.58 -15.89
C GLU A 359 18.40 22.76 -17.40
N HIS A 360 17.13 22.64 -17.84
CA HIS A 360 16.72 22.80 -19.24
C HIS A 360 15.52 23.76 -19.36
N PRO A 361 15.72 25.05 -19.08
CA PRO A 361 14.60 26.01 -19.10
C PRO A 361 13.99 26.10 -20.52
N ILE A 362 12.66 26.18 -20.57
CA ILE A 362 11.88 26.32 -21.81
C ILE A 362 12.24 27.66 -22.49
N GLU A 363 12.35 28.72 -21.70
CA GLU A 363 12.69 30.06 -22.18
C GLU A 363 14.21 30.19 -22.34
N ALA A 364 14.68 30.40 -23.55
CA ALA A 364 16.11 30.54 -23.84
C ALA A 364 16.80 31.69 -23.08
N ALA A 365 16.04 32.69 -22.66
CA ALA A 365 16.51 33.84 -21.90
C ALA A 365 16.78 33.51 -20.41
N TRP A 366 16.26 32.39 -19.91
CA TRP A 366 16.45 31.98 -18.52
C TRP A 366 17.84 31.35 -18.33
N PRO A 367 18.55 31.72 -17.25
CA PRO A 367 19.86 31.12 -16.99
C PRO A 367 19.72 29.66 -16.65
N LYS A 368 20.51 28.81 -17.28
CA LYS A 368 20.64 27.40 -16.87
C LYS A 368 21.38 27.35 -15.55
N LYS A 369 20.77 26.63 -14.59
CA LYS A 369 21.38 26.41 -13.27
C LYS A 369 21.35 24.91 -12.94
N ASN A 370 22.19 24.53 -12.02
CA ASN A 370 22.24 23.16 -11.51
C ASN A 370 21.24 22.92 -10.38
N ARG A 371 20.76 23.98 -9.72
CA ARG A 371 19.81 23.98 -8.61
C ARG A 371 18.95 25.23 -8.66
N ALA A 372 17.75 25.14 -8.13
CA ALA A 372 16.93 26.32 -7.86
C ALA A 372 17.52 27.09 -6.66
N ASP A 373 17.45 28.42 -6.70
CA ASP A 373 17.86 29.24 -5.56
C ASP A 373 16.92 29.03 -4.37
N LEU A 374 15.61 28.86 -4.64
CA LEU A 374 14.57 28.73 -3.64
C LEU A 374 13.41 27.86 -4.13
N TYR A 375 13.02 26.85 -3.35
CA TYR A 375 11.69 26.22 -3.45
C TYR A 375 10.78 26.87 -2.41
N LEU A 376 9.57 27.24 -2.82
CA LEU A 376 8.60 27.94 -1.98
C LEU A 376 7.23 27.31 -2.14
N GLU A 377 6.70 26.74 -1.06
CA GLU A 377 5.36 26.13 -0.97
C GLU A 377 4.90 26.00 0.49
N GLY A 378 3.70 25.45 0.68
CA GLY A 378 3.14 25.15 1.99
C GLY A 378 3.93 24.06 2.75
N SER A 379 3.77 24.06 4.04
CA SER A 379 4.47 23.12 4.94
C SER A 379 4.11 21.64 4.74
N ASP A 380 2.99 21.32 4.07
CA ASP A 380 2.61 19.96 3.69
C ASP A 380 3.56 19.36 2.64
N GLN A 381 4.26 20.18 1.86
CA GLN A 381 5.16 19.75 0.80
C GLN A 381 6.47 19.12 1.31
N HIS A 382 6.75 19.14 2.61
CA HIS A 382 7.78 18.29 3.19
C HIS A 382 7.52 16.79 2.97
N ARG A 383 6.25 16.38 2.82
CA ARG A 383 5.86 15.00 2.46
C ARG A 383 5.38 14.90 1.01
N GLY A 384 5.51 15.91 0.21
CA GLY A 384 5.12 15.98 -1.18
C GLY A 384 6.30 16.40 -2.07
N TRP A 385 6.13 17.52 -2.76
CA TRP A 385 7.05 18.01 -3.79
C TRP A 385 8.49 18.22 -3.32
N PHE A 386 8.72 18.77 -2.14
CA PHE A 386 10.09 18.93 -1.64
C PHE A 386 10.82 17.60 -1.49
N GLN A 387 10.11 16.57 -1.03
CA GLN A 387 10.68 15.25 -0.81
C GLN A 387 10.86 14.48 -2.12
N SER A 388 9.86 14.45 -3.02
CA SER A 388 9.99 13.76 -4.31
C SER A 388 11.11 14.37 -5.16
N SER A 389 11.15 15.69 -5.25
CA SER A 389 12.19 16.41 -5.98
C SER A 389 13.60 16.18 -5.39
N LEU A 390 13.71 16.11 -4.05
CA LEU A 390 14.96 15.77 -3.36
C LEU A 390 15.43 14.37 -3.73
N LEU A 391 14.55 13.37 -3.63
CA LEU A 391 14.90 11.98 -3.90
C LEU A 391 15.32 11.78 -5.35
N GLU A 392 14.60 12.35 -6.31
CA GLU A 392 14.95 12.26 -7.72
C GLU A 392 16.29 12.94 -8.05
N SER A 393 16.49 14.15 -7.55
CA SER A 393 17.75 14.86 -7.77
C SER A 393 18.93 14.15 -7.09
N CYS A 394 18.76 13.65 -5.88
CA CYS A 394 19.80 12.86 -5.20
C CYS A 394 20.09 11.55 -5.92
N GLY A 395 19.06 10.85 -6.43
CA GLY A 395 19.22 9.61 -7.18
C GLY A 395 19.88 9.78 -8.55
N THR A 396 19.66 10.92 -9.21
CA THR A 396 20.11 11.14 -10.58
C THR A 396 21.28 12.12 -10.71
N ARG A 397 21.49 13.02 -9.75
CA ARG A 397 22.53 14.08 -9.75
C ARG A 397 23.42 14.05 -8.49
N GLY A 398 23.10 13.22 -7.50
CA GLY A 398 23.83 13.08 -6.24
C GLY A 398 23.75 14.30 -5.31
N ARG A 399 22.77 15.19 -5.51
CA ARG A 399 22.61 16.43 -4.74
C ARG A 399 21.13 16.85 -4.63
N ALA A 400 20.81 17.73 -3.66
CA ALA A 400 19.50 18.38 -3.59
C ALA A 400 19.24 19.27 -4.82
N PRO A 401 17.97 19.43 -5.26
CA PRO A 401 17.60 20.24 -6.42
C PRO A 401 17.52 21.74 -6.12
N TYR A 402 17.69 22.15 -4.87
CA TYR A 402 17.52 23.51 -4.38
C TYR A 402 18.62 23.89 -3.39
N ASP A 403 18.92 25.20 -3.31
CA ASP A 403 19.85 25.77 -2.32
C ASP A 403 19.13 26.15 -1.03
N ALA A 404 17.86 26.54 -1.15
CA ALA A 404 17.00 26.88 -0.01
C ALA A 404 15.57 26.41 -0.20
N VAL A 405 14.89 26.20 0.93
CA VAL A 405 13.44 25.92 0.99
C VAL A 405 12.81 26.89 1.97
N LEU A 406 11.74 27.56 1.53
CA LEU A 406 10.91 28.40 2.37
C LEU A 406 9.49 27.81 2.41
N THR A 407 8.95 27.63 3.60
CA THR A 407 7.61 27.13 3.79
C THR A 407 6.70 28.15 4.45
N HIS A 408 5.46 28.20 3.98
CA HIS A 408 4.39 28.98 4.61
C HIS A 408 3.34 28.05 5.23
N GLY A 409 2.57 28.60 6.18
CA GLY A 409 1.40 27.97 6.75
C GLY A 409 0.20 27.98 5.82
N PHE A 410 -0.92 27.45 6.27
CA PHE A 410 -2.19 27.44 5.55
C PHE A 410 -3.01 28.70 5.85
N VAL A 411 -3.87 29.07 4.91
CA VAL A 411 -4.91 30.05 5.13
C VAL A 411 -6.17 29.34 5.60
N LEU A 412 -6.61 29.63 6.81
CA LEU A 412 -7.73 29.02 7.50
C LEU A 412 -8.89 30.02 7.61
N ASP A 413 -10.11 29.53 7.85
CA ASP A 413 -11.24 30.41 8.19
C ASP A 413 -11.05 31.11 9.55
N GLU A 414 -11.95 32.00 9.92
CA GLU A 414 -11.88 32.75 11.20
C GLU A 414 -11.85 31.82 12.43
N GLN A 415 -12.46 30.64 12.32
CA GLN A 415 -12.50 29.62 13.36
C GLN A 415 -11.26 28.70 13.37
N GLY A 416 -10.30 28.94 12.46
CA GLY A 416 -9.09 28.14 12.32
C GLY A 416 -9.30 26.78 11.66
N ARG A 417 -10.36 26.63 10.84
CA ARG A 417 -10.65 25.41 10.09
C ARG A 417 -10.15 25.51 8.65
N LYS A 418 -9.73 24.41 8.09
CA LYS A 418 -9.36 24.33 6.67
C LYS A 418 -10.55 24.73 5.79
N MET A 419 -10.33 25.65 4.86
CA MET A 419 -11.34 26.05 3.89
C MET A 419 -11.55 24.97 2.84
N SER A 420 -12.82 24.67 2.55
CA SER A 420 -13.19 23.72 1.49
C SER A 420 -14.55 24.09 0.87
N LYS A 421 -14.73 23.75 -0.40
CA LYS A 421 -16.03 23.94 -1.08
C LYS A 421 -17.16 23.16 -0.41
N SER A 422 -16.85 21.97 0.11
CA SER A 422 -17.82 21.09 0.78
C SER A 422 -18.31 21.65 2.13
N LEU A 423 -17.48 22.44 2.82
CA LEU A 423 -17.86 23.12 4.07
C LEU A 423 -18.49 24.49 3.84
N GLY A 424 -18.45 25.02 2.61
CA GLY A 424 -18.99 26.33 2.29
C GLY A 424 -18.27 27.51 2.98
N ASN A 425 -17.08 27.30 3.54
CA ASN A 425 -16.30 28.28 4.30
C ASN A 425 -15.17 28.92 3.49
N THR A 426 -15.20 28.80 2.17
CA THR A 426 -14.19 29.39 1.28
C THR A 426 -14.44 30.87 1.10
N LEU A 427 -13.38 31.68 1.21
CA LEU A 427 -13.39 33.10 0.90
C LEU A 427 -12.48 33.34 -0.31
N ALA A 428 -13.09 33.56 -1.46
CA ALA A 428 -12.36 33.83 -2.70
C ALA A 428 -11.69 35.22 -2.65
N PRO A 429 -10.41 35.35 -3.00
CA PRO A 429 -9.70 36.65 -3.03
C PRO A 429 -10.42 37.70 -3.89
N GLN A 430 -11.04 37.28 -4.99
CA GLN A 430 -11.77 38.17 -5.89
C GLN A 430 -12.92 38.89 -5.18
N VAL A 431 -13.68 38.20 -4.33
CA VAL A 431 -14.79 38.77 -3.56
C VAL A 431 -14.31 39.92 -2.67
N ILE A 432 -13.12 39.77 -2.05
CA ILE A 432 -12.54 40.83 -1.23
C ILE A 432 -12.05 41.98 -2.12
N ALA A 433 -11.35 41.65 -3.22
CA ALA A 433 -10.81 42.65 -4.13
C ALA A 433 -11.92 43.52 -4.77
N ASP A 434 -13.02 42.91 -5.19
CA ASP A 434 -14.15 43.64 -5.80
C ASP A 434 -14.85 44.56 -4.78
N LYS A 435 -14.94 44.14 -3.52
CA LYS A 435 -15.64 44.90 -2.48
C LYS A 435 -14.78 45.97 -1.82
N ASN A 436 -13.52 45.66 -1.53
CA ASN A 436 -12.63 46.44 -0.67
C ASN A 436 -11.37 46.96 -1.35
N GLY A 437 -11.11 46.50 -2.58
CA GLY A 437 -9.85 46.73 -3.29
C GLY A 437 -8.78 45.68 -3.03
N ALA A 438 -7.95 45.42 -4.03
CA ALA A 438 -6.87 44.41 -3.92
C ALA A 438 -5.79 44.79 -2.88
N ASP A 439 -5.64 46.10 -2.60
CA ASP A 439 -4.63 46.56 -1.63
C ASP A 439 -4.91 46.12 -0.20
N ILE A 440 -6.18 45.86 0.15
CA ILE A 440 -6.55 45.31 1.45
C ILE A 440 -6.02 43.89 1.63
N LEU A 441 -6.07 43.05 0.57
CA LEU A 441 -5.47 41.72 0.60
C LEU A 441 -3.95 41.78 0.69
N ARG A 442 -3.33 42.71 -0.04
CA ARG A 442 -1.87 42.92 0.01
C ARG A 442 -1.43 43.36 1.41
N LEU A 443 -2.17 44.28 2.01
CA LEU A 443 -1.89 44.76 3.36
C LEU A 443 -2.04 43.64 4.40
N TRP A 444 -3.12 42.86 4.32
CA TRP A 444 -3.29 41.70 5.18
C TRP A 444 -2.13 40.70 5.04
N ALA A 445 -1.76 40.33 3.81
CA ALA A 445 -0.65 39.42 3.55
C ALA A 445 0.69 39.95 4.08
N ALA A 446 0.97 41.23 3.81
CA ALA A 446 2.24 41.88 4.23
C ALA A 446 2.35 42.07 5.76
N SER A 447 1.23 42.17 6.46
CA SER A 447 1.18 42.33 7.91
C SER A 447 1.13 40.98 8.67
N SER A 448 1.06 39.86 7.96
CA SER A 448 0.90 38.54 8.57
C SER A 448 2.23 37.78 8.63
N ASP A 449 2.41 36.97 9.68
CA ASP A 449 3.54 36.02 9.76
C ASP A 449 3.19 34.76 8.99
N PHE A 450 3.68 34.66 7.76
CA PHE A 450 3.40 33.52 6.84
C PHE A 450 4.03 32.19 7.27
N THR A 451 4.90 32.19 8.27
CA THR A 451 5.54 30.95 8.76
C THR A 451 4.56 30.07 9.54
N GLU A 452 3.48 30.69 10.05
CA GLU A 452 2.39 30.03 10.77
C GLU A 452 1.10 29.99 9.94
N ASP A 453 0.12 29.20 10.41
CA ASP A 453 -1.21 29.20 9.80
C ASP A 453 -1.91 30.54 10.01
N LEU A 454 -2.41 31.11 8.92
CA LEU A 454 -3.08 32.40 8.91
C LEU A 454 -4.60 32.24 8.94
N ARG A 455 -5.28 33.11 9.64
CA ARG A 455 -6.74 33.21 9.58
C ARG A 455 -7.18 34.35 8.69
N ILE A 456 -8.24 34.11 7.92
CA ILE A 456 -8.90 35.14 7.12
C ILE A 456 -10.41 35.04 7.26
N GLY A 457 -11.07 36.17 7.28
CA GLY A 457 -12.52 36.25 7.33
C GLY A 457 -12.99 37.70 7.33
N GLN A 458 -14.29 37.90 7.44
CA GLN A 458 -14.88 39.24 7.25
C GLN A 458 -14.44 40.26 8.32
N ASP A 459 -14.32 39.83 9.56
CA ASP A 459 -13.90 40.72 10.66
C ASP A 459 -12.43 41.10 10.55
N ILE A 460 -11.58 40.16 10.16
CA ILE A 460 -10.15 40.39 9.93
C ILE A 460 -9.94 41.36 8.75
N ILE A 461 -10.65 41.15 7.65
CA ILE A 461 -10.61 42.04 6.48
C ILE A 461 -11.14 43.43 6.83
N LYS A 462 -12.24 43.52 7.60
CA LYS A 462 -12.76 44.80 8.09
C LYS A 462 -11.77 45.59 8.89
N ALA A 463 -11.05 44.93 9.83
CA ALA A 463 -10.00 45.57 10.62
C ALA A 463 -8.88 46.16 9.74
N ASN A 464 -8.47 45.43 8.66
CA ASN A 464 -7.50 45.95 7.70
C ASN A 464 -8.05 47.15 6.87
N VAL A 465 -9.33 47.10 6.52
CA VAL A 465 -9.99 48.22 5.82
C VAL A 465 -10.03 49.47 6.71
N ASP A 466 -10.39 49.30 7.98
CA ASP A 466 -10.48 50.42 8.95
C ASP A 466 -9.10 51.01 9.26
N ALA A 467 -8.05 50.17 9.33
CA ALA A 467 -6.68 50.61 9.49
C ALA A 467 -6.10 51.36 8.25
N TYR A 468 -6.56 50.98 7.05
CA TYR A 468 -6.12 51.58 5.78
C TYR A 468 -6.73 52.97 5.53
N ARG A 469 -7.92 53.24 6.03
CA ARG A 469 -8.60 54.54 5.93
C ARG A 469 -8.03 55.61 6.87
#